data_9cea46062a0e6f5ea2778c35e100b0c2
#
_entry.id   9cea46062a0e6f5ea2778c35e100b0c2
#
_cell.length_a   1.000
_cell.length_b   1.000
_cell.length_c   1.000
_cell.angle_alpha   90.00
_cell.angle_beta   90.00
_cell.angle_gamma   90.00
#
_symmetry.space_group_name_H-M   'P 1'
#
loop_
_entity.id
_entity.type
_entity.pdbx_description
1 polymer ?
#
loop_
_entity_poly.entity_id
_entity_poly.type
_entity_poly.pdbx_seq_one_letter_code
_entity_poly.pdbx_strand_id
1 'polypeptide(L)'
;MINTEQIKELQQRVAVLGKCIAIDEKRADVAQRQERTLAADFWDDPKEAEKFLKDMAGVKFWVTGFDKVSAAADDLNVLYDFAKESLDGAGDDSSTSEVEELGQAYKAALEELEALELRNMLGEEGDNLGAVLTINSGAGGTEANDWSAMLMRMYVRWAERNGYKVTVTDELEGEDAGIKSVTMQVEGDYAFGYLKAESGVHRLVRISPFNAQGKRQTTFSSVFVYPLVDDSIEIEINPGDLEWDTYRSSGAGGQNVNKVETGVRVRHIPSGIVVENTETRSQLDNRQNALRILKSRLYDIELKKRQEKQAELEGQKKKIEWGSQIRSYVLHPYKMVKDLRTGHETSDTQGVLDGDLNDFMKVFLMGGGE
;
A
#
# COMPACT_ATOMS: atom_id res chain seq x y z
N MET A 1 -16.17 -23.90 17.67
CA MET A 1 -15.65 -23.54 18.97
C MET A 1 -14.14 -23.46 18.90
N ILE A 2 -13.55 -22.41 19.46
CA ILE A 2 -12.09 -22.25 19.54
C ILE A 2 -11.52 -23.30 20.47
N ASN A 3 -10.42 -23.94 20.09
CA ASN A 3 -9.77 -24.98 20.88
C ASN A 3 -8.46 -24.45 21.52
N THR A 4 -7.96 -25.19 22.51
CA THR A 4 -6.74 -24.84 23.24
C THR A 4 -5.50 -24.80 22.33
N GLU A 5 -5.50 -25.58 21.23
CA GLU A 5 -4.38 -25.60 20.28
C GLU A 5 -4.30 -24.30 19.51
N GLN A 6 -5.43 -23.74 19.07
CA GLN A 6 -5.49 -22.45 18.38
C GLN A 6 -5.01 -21.30 19.26
N ILE A 7 -5.38 -21.29 20.55
CA ILE A 7 -4.92 -20.28 21.51
C ILE A 7 -3.40 -20.39 21.71
N LYS A 8 -2.88 -21.61 21.88
CA LYS A 8 -1.44 -21.85 22.02
C LYS A 8 -0.66 -21.45 20.76
N GLU A 9 -1.19 -21.72 19.59
CA GLU A 9 -0.61 -21.33 18.32
C GLU A 9 -0.51 -19.79 18.23
N LEU A 10 -1.59 -19.08 18.55
CA LEU A 10 -1.62 -17.62 18.57
C LEU A 10 -0.58 -17.06 19.56
N GLN A 11 -0.52 -17.59 20.78
CA GLN A 11 0.48 -17.19 21.79
C GLN A 11 1.92 -17.46 21.33
N GLN A 12 2.14 -18.59 20.65
CA GLN A 12 3.46 -18.90 20.09
C GLN A 12 3.85 -17.90 18.99
N ARG A 13 2.90 -17.52 18.12
CA ARG A 13 3.12 -16.48 17.09
C ARG A 13 3.45 -15.14 17.75
N VAL A 14 2.73 -14.73 18.78
CA VAL A 14 3.03 -13.51 19.55
C VAL A 14 4.45 -13.55 20.12
N ALA A 15 4.85 -14.66 20.73
CA ALA A 15 6.19 -14.81 21.29
C ALA A 15 7.30 -14.76 20.21
N VAL A 16 7.05 -15.34 19.04
CA VAL A 16 7.96 -15.26 17.90
C VAL A 16 8.06 -13.84 17.39
N LEU A 17 6.94 -13.15 17.20
CA LEU A 17 6.91 -11.75 16.78
C LEU A 17 7.71 -10.87 17.75
N GLY A 18 7.51 -11.03 19.06
CA GLY A 18 8.25 -10.26 20.09
C GLY A 18 9.76 -10.40 19.95
N LYS A 19 10.26 -11.58 19.60
CA LYS A 19 11.68 -11.81 19.34
C LYS A 19 12.13 -11.17 18.02
N CYS A 20 11.32 -11.32 16.96
CA CYS A 20 11.64 -10.77 15.63
C CYS A 20 11.76 -9.25 15.67
N ILE A 21 10.85 -8.56 16.39
CA ILE A 21 10.87 -7.09 16.50
C ILE A 21 11.80 -6.57 17.60
N ALA A 22 12.49 -7.45 18.35
CA ALA A 22 13.35 -7.11 19.48
C ALA A 22 12.60 -6.21 20.50
N ILE A 23 11.44 -6.68 20.98
CA ILE A 23 10.51 -5.84 21.77
C ILE A 23 11.10 -5.27 23.04
N ASP A 24 11.97 -6.04 23.73
CA ASP A 24 12.60 -5.60 24.98
C ASP A 24 13.59 -4.46 24.74
N GLU A 25 14.34 -4.48 23.64
CA GLU A 25 15.22 -3.39 23.24
C GLU A 25 14.41 -2.13 22.88
N LYS A 26 13.28 -2.27 22.19
CA LYS A 26 12.40 -1.16 21.86
C LYS A 26 11.75 -0.55 23.10
N ARG A 27 11.40 -1.34 24.10
CA ARG A 27 10.90 -0.83 25.40
C ARG A 27 11.97 0.00 26.11
N ALA A 28 13.21 -0.48 26.13
CA ALA A 28 14.32 0.26 26.72
C ALA A 28 14.59 1.56 25.96
N ASP A 29 14.58 1.53 24.63
CA ASP A 29 14.76 2.72 23.78
C ASP A 29 13.65 3.76 24.01
N VAL A 30 12.38 3.33 24.06
CA VAL A 30 11.26 4.25 24.35
C VAL A 30 11.43 4.89 25.73
N ALA A 31 11.82 4.13 26.76
CA ALA A 31 12.04 4.65 28.11
C ALA A 31 13.17 5.70 28.13
N GLN A 32 14.31 5.41 27.47
CA GLN A 32 15.43 6.33 27.34
C GLN A 32 15.06 7.60 26.59
N ARG A 33 14.32 7.47 25.48
CA ARG A 33 13.85 8.62 24.68
C ARG A 33 12.86 9.48 25.44
N GLN A 34 11.96 8.87 26.23
CA GLN A 34 11.06 9.62 27.11
C GLN A 34 11.82 10.42 28.17
N GLU A 35 12.85 9.84 28.75
CA GLU A 35 13.71 10.56 29.73
C GLU A 35 14.42 11.76 29.07
N ARG A 36 14.89 11.60 27.80
CA ARG A 36 15.51 12.72 27.05
C ARG A 36 14.51 13.86 26.76
N THR A 37 13.22 13.59 26.56
CA THR A 37 12.23 14.66 26.35
C THR A 37 11.98 15.53 27.59
N LEU A 38 12.37 15.06 28.77
CA LEU A 38 12.26 15.81 30.03
C LEU A 38 13.43 16.75 30.26
N ALA A 39 14.51 16.67 29.49
CA ALA A 39 15.68 17.53 29.61
C ALA A 39 15.32 18.96 29.19
N ALA A 40 15.86 19.95 29.94
CA ALA A 40 15.53 21.36 29.76
C ALA A 40 15.94 21.91 28.37
N ASP A 41 17.00 21.35 27.78
CA ASP A 41 17.55 21.71 26.47
C ASP A 41 16.86 21.05 25.27
N PHE A 42 15.91 20.14 25.51
CA PHE A 42 15.25 19.38 24.45
C PHE A 42 14.46 20.27 23.49
N TRP A 43 13.90 21.35 23.96
CA TRP A 43 13.02 22.24 23.19
C TRP A 43 13.76 23.44 22.57
N ASP A 44 15.09 23.52 22.67
CA ASP A 44 15.88 24.63 22.13
C ASP A 44 15.87 24.65 20.60
N ASP A 45 15.80 23.47 19.95
CA ASP A 45 15.59 23.35 18.50
C ASP A 45 14.26 22.62 18.19
N PRO A 46 13.21 23.38 17.80
CA PRO A 46 11.90 22.80 17.53
C PRO A 46 11.88 21.77 16.39
N LYS A 47 12.75 21.91 15.38
CA LYS A 47 12.80 20.98 14.24
C LYS A 47 13.43 19.65 14.62
N GLU A 48 14.52 19.69 15.37
CA GLU A 48 15.14 18.48 15.90
C GLU A 48 14.22 17.77 16.92
N ALA A 49 13.54 18.53 17.77
CA ALA A 49 12.56 17.99 18.71
C ALA A 49 11.39 17.31 17.98
N GLU A 50 10.84 17.92 16.93
CA GLU A 50 9.78 17.34 16.13
C GLU A 50 10.22 16.01 15.47
N LYS A 51 11.39 15.99 14.84
CA LYS A 51 11.96 14.78 14.25
C LYS A 51 12.15 13.68 15.29
N PHE A 52 12.74 14.03 16.45
CA PHE A 52 12.95 13.08 17.54
C PHE A 52 11.64 12.48 18.06
N LEU A 53 10.59 13.30 18.23
CA LEU A 53 9.27 12.85 18.67
C LEU A 53 8.60 11.95 17.64
N LYS A 54 8.74 12.25 16.34
CA LYS A 54 8.24 11.40 15.26
C LYS A 54 8.93 10.02 15.27
N ASP A 55 10.25 10.00 15.40
CA ASP A 55 11.01 8.74 15.49
C ASP A 55 10.63 7.95 16.75
N MET A 56 10.48 8.62 17.89
CA MET A 56 10.02 7.98 19.13
C MET A 56 8.61 7.41 19.00
N ALA A 57 7.71 8.13 18.34
CA ALA A 57 6.34 7.66 18.09
C ALA A 57 6.34 6.37 17.26
N GLY A 58 7.24 6.25 16.27
CA GLY A 58 7.42 5.03 15.50
C GLY A 58 7.83 3.82 16.35
N VAL A 59 8.80 4.00 17.26
CA VAL A 59 9.21 2.92 18.18
C VAL A 59 8.11 2.60 19.18
N LYS A 60 7.45 3.61 19.74
CA LYS A 60 6.36 3.46 20.70
C LYS A 60 5.15 2.72 20.10
N PHE A 61 4.89 2.90 18.83
CA PHE A 61 3.83 2.16 18.11
C PHE A 61 4.03 0.64 18.24
N TRP A 62 5.26 0.15 18.02
CA TRP A 62 5.58 -1.27 18.15
C TRP A 62 5.36 -1.79 19.57
N VAL A 63 5.81 -1.02 20.57
CA VAL A 63 5.63 -1.40 21.96
C VAL A 63 4.16 -1.47 22.34
N THR A 64 3.41 -0.42 22.01
CA THR A 64 1.98 -0.34 22.35
C THR A 64 1.16 -1.42 21.62
N GLY A 65 1.44 -1.64 20.32
CA GLY A 65 0.76 -2.67 19.53
C GLY A 65 1.06 -4.08 20.04
N PHE A 66 2.33 -4.37 20.34
CA PHE A 66 2.72 -5.66 20.90
C PHE A 66 2.10 -5.91 22.27
N ASP A 67 2.14 -4.91 23.17
CA ASP A 67 1.54 -5.03 24.51
C ASP A 67 0.03 -5.31 24.42
N LYS A 68 -0.67 -4.67 23.49
CA LYS A 68 -2.09 -4.88 23.24
C LYS A 68 -2.38 -6.31 22.78
N VAL A 69 -1.63 -6.82 21.80
CA VAL A 69 -1.79 -8.17 21.27
C VAL A 69 -1.41 -9.22 22.32
N SER A 70 -0.34 -8.98 23.09
CA SER A 70 0.09 -9.87 24.15
C SER A 70 -0.97 -9.98 25.25
N ALA A 71 -1.52 -8.85 25.71
CA ALA A 71 -2.61 -8.83 26.68
C ALA A 71 -3.85 -9.55 26.18
N ALA A 72 -4.27 -9.28 24.93
CA ALA A 72 -5.40 -9.97 24.31
C ALA A 72 -5.17 -11.50 24.22
N ALA A 73 -3.95 -11.94 23.87
CA ALA A 73 -3.60 -13.35 23.82
C ALA A 73 -3.61 -14.04 25.21
N ASP A 74 -3.23 -13.30 26.26
CA ASP A 74 -3.28 -13.80 27.64
C ASP A 74 -4.73 -13.89 28.14
N ASP A 75 -5.57 -12.90 27.84
CA ASP A 75 -7.00 -12.87 28.19
C ASP A 75 -7.79 -14.02 27.55
N LEU A 76 -7.36 -14.51 26.37
CA LEU A 76 -8.01 -15.65 25.71
C LEU A 76 -8.00 -16.94 26.55
N ASN A 77 -6.98 -17.17 27.38
CA ASN A 77 -6.96 -18.32 28.27
C ASN A 77 -8.06 -18.21 29.33
N VAL A 78 -8.23 -17.02 29.89
CA VAL A 78 -9.26 -16.75 30.92
C VAL A 78 -10.65 -16.90 30.31
N LEU A 79 -10.89 -16.32 29.14
CA LEU A 79 -12.17 -16.46 28.43
C LEU A 79 -12.46 -17.90 28.03
N TYR A 80 -11.44 -18.67 27.66
CA TYR A 80 -11.58 -20.07 27.33
C TYR A 80 -12.01 -20.92 28.56
N ASP A 81 -11.38 -20.67 29.70
CA ASP A 81 -11.72 -21.37 30.95
C ASP A 81 -13.15 -21.04 31.40
N PHE A 82 -13.58 -19.77 31.29
CA PHE A 82 -14.97 -19.38 31.56
C PHE A 82 -15.96 -20.05 30.58
N ALA A 83 -15.67 -20.01 29.28
CA ALA A 83 -16.53 -20.65 28.28
C ALA A 83 -16.64 -22.18 28.49
N LYS A 84 -15.57 -22.81 28.97
CA LYS A 84 -15.57 -24.25 29.29
C LYS A 84 -16.37 -24.58 30.55
N GLU A 85 -16.21 -23.79 31.62
CA GLU A 85 -16.99 -23.97 32.85
C GLU A 85 -18.49 -23.78 32.59
N SER A 86 -18.87 -22.83 31.76
CA SER A 86 -20.26 -22.58 31.39
C SER A 86 -20.87 -23.75 30.58
N LEU A 87 -20.07 -24.38 29.72
CA LEU A 87 -20.51 -25.56 28.97
C LEU A 87 -20.65 -26.82 29.86
N ASP A 88 -19.78 -26.97 30.86
CA ASP A 88 -19.82 -28.12 31.78
C ASP A 88 -20.87 -27.96 32.87
N GLY A 89 -21.34 -26.74 33.16
CA GLY A 89 -22.17 -26.42 34.34
C GLY A 89 -23.64 -26.00 34.11
N ALA A 90 -24.05 -25.62 32.90
CA ALA A 90 -25.35 -25.00 32.68
C ALA A 90 -26.09 -25.45 31.43
N GLY A 91 -27.42 -25.56 31.55
CA GLY A 91 -28.34 -25.66 30.42
C GLY A 91 -28.52 -24.30 29.71
N ASP A 92 -28.27 -24.35 28.50
CA ASP A 92 -28.87 -23.76 27.30
C ASP A 92 -28.77 -22.28 26.91
N ASP A 93 -28.65 -21.28 27.72
CA ASP A 93 -28.72 -19.89 27.18
C ASP A 93 -27.50 -19.02 27.51
N SER A 94 -26.80 -19.18 28.61
CA SER A 94 -25.60 -18.42 28.97
C SER A 94 -24.34 -18.94 28.27
N SER A 95 -24.27 -20.25 28.01
CA SER A 95 -23.13 -20.90 27.33
C SER A 95 -22.91 -20.44 25.90
N THR A 96 -23.95 -19.97 25.22
CA THR A 96 -23.85 -19.48 23.83
C THR A 96 -23.18 -18.11 23.78
N SER A 97 -23.46 -17.21 24.71
CA SER A 97 -22.90 -15.85 24.76
C SER A 97 -21.41 -15.87 25.05
N GLU A 98 -20.93 -16.70 25.98
CA GLU A 98 -19.49 -16.76 26.34
C GLU A 98 -18.65 -17.42 25.25
N VAL A 99 -19.21 -18.39 24.53
CA VAL A 99 -18.58 -18.99 23.34
C VAL A 99 -18.48 -17.99 22.20
N GLU A 100 -19.50 -17.15 21.99
CA GLU A 100 -19.48 -16.08 21.01
C GLU A 100 -18.45 -14.99 21.36
N GLU A 101 -18.39 -14.60 22.63
CA GLU A 101 -17.41 -13.62 23.14
C GLU A 101 -15.99 -14.12 22.96
N LEU A 102 -15.67 -15.37 23.30
CA LEU A 102 -14.39 -16.01 23.03
C LEU A 102 -14.07 -15.99 21.53
N GLY A 103 -15.06 -16.30 20.68
CA GLY A 103 -14.89 -16.27 19.23
C GLY A 103 -14.54 -14.89 18.69
N GLN A 104 -15.21 -13.87 19.18
CA GLN A 104 -14.96 -12.47 18.79
C GLN A 104 -13.60 -11.99 19.32
N ALA A 105 -13.26 -12.29 20.57
CA ALA A 105 -11.98 -11.93 21.16
C ALA A 105 -10.80 -12.59 20.42
N TYR A 106 -10.92 -13.88 20.10
CA TYR A 106 -9.90 -14.60 19.33
C TYR A 106 -9.71 -14.00 17.93
N LYS A 107 -10.80 -13.69 17.23
CA LYS A 107 -10.75 -13.08 15.91
C LYS A 107 -10.08 -11.71 15.96
N ALA A 108 -10.43 -10.87 16.92
CA ALA A 108 -9.83 -9.55 17.10
C ALA A 108 -8.32 -9.64 17.44
N ALA A 109 -7.93 -10.55 18.34
CA ALA A 109 -6.53 -10.77 18.68
C ALA A 109 -5.71 -11.28 17.47
N LEU A 110 -6.30 -12.17 16.68
CA LEU A 110 -5.68 -12.69 15.45
C LEU A 110 -5.48 -11.58 14.41
N GLU A 111 -6.50 -10.76 14.15
CA GLU A 111 -6.44 -9.65 13.21
C GLU A 111 -5.36 -8.63 13.63
N GLU A 112 -5.27 -8.30 14.91
CA GLU A 112 -4.23 -7.39 15.42
C GLU A 112 -2.82 -7.98 15.32
N LEU A 113 -2.66 -9.27 15.64
CA LEU A 113 -1.38 -9.97 15.49
C LEU A 113 -0.93 -9.97 14.03
N GLU A 114 -1.82 -10.35 13.13
CA GLU A 114 -1.55 -10.40 11.71
C GLU A 114 -1.20 -9.03 11.13
N ALA A 115 -1.81 -7.95 11.60
CA ALA A 115 -1.47 -6.58 11.22
C ALA A 115 -0.04 -6.20 11.65
N LEU A 116 0.40 -6.61 12.85
CA LEU A 116 1.76 -6.37 13.32
C LEU A 116 2.80 -7.24 12.59
N GLU A 117 2.49 -8.52 12.36
CA GLU A 117 3.36 -9.41 11.57
C GLU A 117 3.57 -8.87 10.16
N LEU A 118 2.50 -8.44 9.50
CA LEU A 118 2.55 -7.84 8.17
C LEU A 118 3.41 -6.56 8.17
N ARG A 119 3.22 -5.70 9.18
CA ARG A 119 4.03 -4.49 9.31
C ARG A 119 5.51 -4.79 9.58
N ASN A 120 5.82 -5.89 10.30
CA ASN A 120 7.21 -6.31 10.51
C ASN A 120 7.89 -6.76 9.21
N MET A 121 7.13 -7.25 8.23
CA MET A 121 7.64 -7.62 6.90
C MET A 121 7.93 -6.40 6.03
N LEU A 122 7.36 -5.24 6.37
CA LEU A 122 7.61 -3.96 5.72
C LEU A 122 8.85 -3.29 6.34
N GLY A 123 10.01 -3.94 6.20
CA GLY A 123 11.27 -3.48 6.77
C GLY A 123 12.27 -2.95 5.76
N GLU A 124 11.93 -2.91 4.46
CA GLU A 124 12.81 -2.37 3.44
C GLU A 124 12.87 -0.84 3.47
N GLU A 125 13.98 -0.31 2.99
CA GLU A 125 14.17 1.14 2.89
C GLU A 125 13.09 1.75 1.99
N GLY A 126 12.30 2.67 2.54
CA GLY A 126 11.19 3.33 1.84
C GLY A 126 9.81 2.72 2.09
N ASP A 127 9.70 1.51 2.67
CA ASP A 127 8.40 0.88 2.94
C ASP A 127 7.50 1.73 3.84
N ASN A 128 8.07 2.51 4.74
CA ASN A 128 7.37 3.41 5.66
C ASN A 128 6.82 4.68 5.00
N LEU A 129 7.12 4.90 3.72
CA LEU A 129 6.69 6.10 2.99
C LEU A 129 5.28 5.96 2.42
N GLY A 130 4.72 7.10 2.03
CA GLY A 130 3.57 7.16 1.13
C GLY A 130 3.91 6.56 -0.24
N ALA A 131 2.92 6.43 -1.11
CA ALA A 131 3.09 5.86 -2.44
C ALA A 131 2.68 6.83 -3.55
N VAL A 132 3.35 6.72 -4.68
CA VAL A 132 2.89 7.27 -5.97
C VAL A 132 2.53 6.10 -6.86
N LEU A 133 1.27 6.00 -7.24
CA LEU A 133 0.73 4.92 -8.06
C LEU A 133 0.38 5.45 -9.44
N THR A 134 0.94 4.83 -10.48
CA THR A 134 0.67 5.17 -11.88
C THR A 134 0.02 3.98 -12.59
N ILE A 135 -1.13 4.19 -13.20
CA ILE A 135 -1.85 3.18 -13.99
C ILE A 135 -1.81 3.61 -15.45
N ASN A 136 -1.44 2.68 -16.34
CA ASN A 136 -1.46 2.92 -17.78
C ASN A 136 -2.28 1.84 -18.46
N SER A 137 -3.15 2.26 -19.39
CA SER A 137 -3.91 1.34 -20.23
C SER A 137 -2.99 0.59 -21.19
N GLY A 138 -3.25 -0.70 -21.37
CA GLY A 138 -2.56 -1.51 -22.37
C GLY A 138 -3.10 -1.27 -23.79
N ALA A 139 -2.59 -2.06 -24.76
CA ALA A 139 -2.98 -1.99 -26.15
C ALA A 139 -4.37 -2.63 -26.39
N GLY A 140 -5.43 -2.05 -25.85
CA GLY A 140 -6.81 -2.57 -25.94
C GLY A 140 -7.87 -1.51 -26.25
N GLY A 141 -7.46 -0.28 -26.59
CA GLY A 141 -8.39 0.83 -26.88
C GLY A 141 -9.35 1.10 -25.73
N THR A 142 -10.63 1.38 -26.03
CA THR A 142 -11.67 1.73 -25.05
C THR A 142 -11.81 0.72 -23.91
N GLU A 143 -11.67 -0.58 -24.20
CA GLU A 143 -11.76 -1.65 -23.18
C GLU A 143 -10.61 -1.57 -22.15
N ALA A 144 -9.39 -1.25 -22.60
CA ALA A 144 -8.24 -1.10 -21.71
C ALA A 144 -8.31 0.20 -20.89
N ASN A 145 -8.85 1.27 -21.48
CA ASN A 145 -9.09 2.52 -20.79
C ASN A 145 -10.13 2.36 -19.66
N ASP A 146 -11.21 1.62 -19.93
CA ASP A 146 -12.23 1.33 -18.92
C ASP A 146 -11.67 0.44 -17.81
N TRP A 147 -10.82 -0.54 -18.15
CA TRP A 147 -10.13 -1.35 -17.16
C TRP A 147 -9.21 -0.52 -16.24
N SER A 148 -8.48 0.44 -16.81
CA SER A 148 -7.65 1.36 -16.02
C SER A 148 -8.48 2.21 -15.06
N ALA A 149 -9.67 2.68 -15.48
CA ALA A 149 -10.60 3.39 -14.61
C ALA A 149 -11.14 2.50 -13.46
N MET A 150 -11.42 1.22 -13.76
CA MET A 150 -11.81 0.25 -12.73
C MET A 150 -10.70 -0.01 -11.72
N LEU A 151 -9.45 -0.13 -12.16
CA LEU A 151 -8.28 -0.27 -11.28
C LEU A 151 -8.06 0.98 -10.42
N MET A 152 -8.16 2.18 -11.01
CA MET A 152 -8.10 3.43 -10.25
C MET A 152 -9.12 3.43 -9.10
N ARG A 153 -10.39 3.15 -9.43
CA ARG A 153 -11.46 3.09 -8.41
C ARG A 153 -11.17 2.04 -7.32
N MET A 154 -10.63 0.88 -7.71
CA MET A 154 -10.26 -0.20 -6.79
C MET A 154 -9.21 0.28 -5.78
N TYR A 155 -8.14 0.93 -6.24
CA TYR A 155 -7.09 1.43 -5.36
C TYR A 155 -7.52 2.63 -4.50
N VAL A 156 -8.33 3.53 -5.05
CA VAL A 156 -8.93 4.63 -4.25
C VAL A 156 -9.75 4.07 -3.09
N ARG A 157 -10.62 3.08 -3.35
CA ARG A 157 -11.44 2.45 -2.32
C ARG A 157 -10.61 1.68 -1.30
N TRP A 158 -9.55 1.00 -1.75
CA TRP A 158 -8.62 0.35 -0.84
C TRP A 158 -7.96 1.38 0.09
N ALA A 159 -7.49 2.48 -0.45
CA ALA A 159 -6.86 3.55 0.31
C ALA A 159 -7.82 4.18 1.33
N GLU A 160 -9.06 4.49 0.92
CA GLU A 160 -10.11 5.01 1.80
C GLU A 160 -10.42 4.06 2.97
N ARG A 161 -10.54 2.75 2.69
CA ARG A 161 -10.77 1.72 3.71
C ARG A 161 -9.65 1.62 4.74
N ASN A 162 -8.41 1.84 4.31
CA ASN A 162 -7.24 1.78 5.16
C ASN A 162 -6.85 3.15 5.76
N GLY A 163 -7.69 4.19 5.58
CA GLY A 163 -7.51 5.50 6.17
C GLY A 163 -6.43 6.36 5.50
N TYR A 164 -6.03 6.02 4.27
CA TYR A 164 -5.09 6.79 3.49
C TYR A 164 -5.78 7.94 2.76
N LYS A 165 -5.06 9.04 2.60
CA LYS A 165 -5.50 10.16 1.77
C LYS A 165 -4.99 9.97 0.35
N VAL A 166 -5.90 10.06 -0.63
CA VAL A 166 -5.57 9.94 -2.05
C VAL A 166 -5.73 11.28 -2.75
N THR A 167 -4.73 11.65 -3.55
CA THR A 167 -4.75 12.83 -4.40
C THR A 167 -4.40 12.41 -5.83
N VAL A 168 -5.30 12.65 -6.78
CA VAL A 168 -5.02 12.46 -8.22
C VAL A 168 -4.18 13.63 -8.70
N THR A 169 -2.97 13.35 -9.19
CA THR A 169 -2.01 14.38 -9.62
C THR A 169 -2.00 14.60 -11.12
N ASP A 170 -2.30 13.55 -11.88
CA ASP A 170 -2.43 13.61 -13.34
C ASP A 170 -3.41 12.57 -13.82
N GLU A 171 -4.25 12.94 -14.79
CA GLU A 171 -5.22 12.05 -15.40
C GLU A 171 -5.37 12.39 -16.89
N LEU A 172 -5.19 11.39 -17.72
CA LEU A 172 -5.43 11.47 -19.16
C LEU A 172 -6.62 10.57 -19.50
N GLU A 173 -7.74 11.20 -19.83
CA GLU A 173 -8.96 10.50 -20.24
C GLU A 173 -8.76 9.72 -21.54
N GLY A 174 -9.50 8.62 -21.69
CA GLY A 174 -9.64 7.88 -22.95
C GLY A 174 -10.47 8.66 -23.98
N GLU A 175 -10.26 8.40 -25.26
CA GLU A 175 -10.99 9.11 -26.33
C GLU A 175 -12.51 8.89 -26.26
N ASP A 176 -12.95 7.65 -26.01
CA ASP A 176 -14.39 7.30 -25.98
C ASP A 176 -14.89 7.04 -24.54
N ALA A 177 -14.08 6.40 -23.70
CA ALA A 177 -14.40 6.09 -22.30
C ALA A 177 -13.14 5.71 -21.52
N GLY A 178 -13.26 5.76 -20.18
CA GLY A 178 -12.22 5.32 -19.26
C GLY A 178 -11.00 6.24 -19.23
N ILE A 179 -9.88 5.71 -18.75
CA ILE A 179 -8.66 6.46 -18.46
C ILE A 179 -7.49 5.83 -19.22
N LYS A 180 -6.75 6.64 -19.98
CA LYS A 180 -5.55 6.20 -20.70
C LYS A 180 -4.35 6.09 -19.75
N SER A 181 -4.19 7.07 -18.87
CA SER A 181 -3.21 7.03 -17.80
C SER A 181 -3.67 7.86 -16.61
N VAL A 182 -3.31 7.44 -15.41
CA VAL A 182 -3.55 8.20 -14.18
C VAL A 182 -2.38 8.05 -13.23
N THR A 183 -2.04 9.14 -12.53
CA THR A 183 -1.06 9.14 -11.45
C THR A 183 -1.73 9.66 -10.19
N MET A 184 -1.64 8.89 -9.11
CA MET A 184 -2.21 9.19 -7.81
C MET A 184 -1.13 9.18 -6.74
N GLN A 185 -1.23 10.07 -5.76
CA GLN A 185 -0.47 10.03 -4.52
C GLN A 185 -1.34 9.44 -3.43
N VAL A 186 -0.80 8.49 -2.68
CA VAL A 186 -1.42 7.87 -1.52
C VAL A 186 -0.58 8.25 -0.30
N GLU A 187 -1.10 9.15 0.52
CA GLU A 187 -0.43 9.69 1.70
C GLU A 187 -0.81 8.88 2.93
N GLY A 188 0.18 8.41 3.67
CA GLY A 188 0.04 7.69 4.92
C GLY A 188 1.19 6.72 5.16
N ASP A 189 1.33 6.28 6.40
CA ASP A 189 2.41 5.42 6.82
C ASP A 189 2.31 4.04 6.15
N TYR A 190 3.42 3.57 5.60
CA TYR A 190 3.55 2.26 4.94
C TYR A 190 2.69 2.06 3.68
N ALA A 191 2.12 3.12 3.10
CA ALA A 191 1.33 2.98 1.88
C ALA A 191 2.15 2.39 0.72
N PHE A 192 3.43 2.78 0.57
CA PHE A 192 4.32 2.18 -0.42
C PHE A 192 4.61 0.72 -0.11
N GLY A 193 4.90 0.38 1.13
CA GLY A 193 5.20 -0.99 1.55
C GLY A 193 4.10 -1.98 1.17
N TYR A 194 2.83 -1.60 1.34
CA TYR A 194 1.68 -2.40 0.91
C TYR A 194 1.51 -2.40 -0.61
N LEU A 195 1.50 -1.22 -1.23
CA LEU A 195 1.17 -1.06 -2.64
C LEU A 195 2.26 -1.56 -3.59
N LYS A 196 3.55 -1.67 -3.14
CA LYS A 196 4.63 -2.24 -3.97
C LYS A 196 4.28 -3.65 -4.50
N ALA A 197 3.49 -4.42 -3.73
CA ALA A 197 2.97 -5.72 -4.13
C ALA A 197 2.07 -5.67 -5.37
N GLU A 198 1.49 -4.52 -5.69
CA GLU A 198 0.55 -4.32 -6.81
C GLU A 198 1.24 -3.90 -8.12
N SER A 199 2.57 -3.70 -8.09
CA SER A 199 3.32 -3.33 -9.30
C SER A 199 3.39 -4.48 -10.30
N GLY A 200 2.84 -4.25 -11.51
CA GLY A 200 2.86 -5.22 -12.60
C GLY A 200 1.68 -5.10 -13.54
N VAL A 201 1.41 -6.15 -14.30
CA VAL A 201 0.35 -6.19 -15.29
C VAL A 201 -0.89 -6.88 -14.72
N HIS A 202 -2.03 -6.21 -14.80
CA HIS A 202 -3.33 -6.69 -14.37
C HIS A 202 -4.19 -7.06 -15.59
N ARG A 203 -4.65 -8.30 -15.63
CA ARG A 203 -5.45 -8.84 -16.73
C ARG A 203 -6.91 -8.89 -16.35
N LEU A 204 -7.79 -8.37 -17.21
CA LEU A 204 -9.24 -8.50 -17.08
C LEU A 204 -9.79 -9.40 -18.19
N VAL A 205 -10.70 -10.32 -17.84
CA VAL A 205 -11.48 -11.15 -18.76
C VAL A 205 -12.96 -10.97 -18.44
N ARG A 206 -13.70 -10.34 -19.35
CA ARG A 206 -15.15 -10.10 -19.20
C ARG A 206 -15.88 -10.10 -20.53
N ILE A 207 -17.22 -10.08 -20.48
CA ILE A 207 -18.02 -9.69 -21.63
C ILE A 207 -17.90 -8.18 -21.79
N SER A 208 -17.46 -7.72 -22.96
CA SER A 208 -17.24 -6.29 -23.22
C SER A 208 -18.55 -5.51 -23.25
N PRO A 209 -18.72 -4.44 -22.48
CA PRO A 209 -19.88 -3.55 -22.58
C PRO A 209 -19.86 -2.68 -23.84
N PHE A 210 -18.69 -2.56 -24.50
CA PHE A 210 -18.49 -1.75 -25.72
C PHE A 210 -18.70 -2.55 -27.00
N ASN A 211 -18.85 -3.87 -26.89
CA ASN A 211 -19.05 -4.75 -28.04
C ASN A 211 -20.53 -5.12 -28.17
N ALA A 212 -21.19 -4.62 -29.22
CA ALA A 212 -22.62 -4.91 -29.50
C ALA A 212 -22.94 -6.40 -29.61
N GLN A 213 -21.96 -7.27 -29.91
CA GLN A 213 -22.16 -8.73 -30.03
C GLN A 213 -21.93 -9.45 -28.68
N GLY A 214 -21.63 -8.71 -27.56
CA GLY A 214 -21.40 -9.32 -26.27
C GLY A 214 -20.23 -10.31 -26.23
N LYS A 215 -19.20 -10.11 -27.03
CA LYS A 215 -18.02 -11.00 -27.05
C LYS A 215 -17.21 -10.87 -25.79
N ARG A 216 -16.70 -12.00 -25.29
CA ARG A 216 -15.71 -12.04 -24.22
C ARG A 216 -14.39 -11.48 -24.74
N GLN A 217 -13.85 -10.51 -24.01
CA GLN A 217 -12.58 -9.88 -24.33
C GLN A 217 -11.59 -10.02 -23.15
N THR A 218 -10.33 -9.95 -23.49
CA THR A 218 -9.23 -9.91 -22.54
C THR A 218 -8.49 -8.60 -22.73
N THR A 219 -8.28 -7.86 -21.64
CA THR A 219 -7.58 -6.59 -21.66
C THR A 219 -6.55 -6.53 -20.55
N PHE A 220 -5.60 -5.62 -20.68
CA PHE A 220 -4.47 -5.47 -19.78
C PHE A 220 -4.28 -4.00 -19.42
N SER A 221 -3.87 -3.75 -18.18
CA SER A 221 -3.39 -2.46 -17.72
C SER A 221 -2.20 -2.68 -16.81
N SER A 222 -1.24 -1.78 -16.84
CA SER A 222 -0.06 -1.84 -16.00
C SER A 222 -0.18 -0.87 -14.82
N VAL A 223 0.24 -1.32 -13.66
CA VAL A 223 0.33 -0.54 -12.43
C VAL A 223 1.77 -0.45 -12.02
N PHE A 224 2.25 0.74 -11.69
CA PHE A 224 3.57 0.99 -11.16
C PHE A 224 3.45 1.78 -9.87
N VAL A 225 4.18 1.35 -8.85
CA VAL A 225 4.18 1.98 -7.54
C VAL A 225 5.59 2.44 -7.21
N TYR A 226 5.70 3.68 -6.74
CA TYR A 226 6.94 4.31 -6.31
C TYR A 226 6.76 4.88 -4.91
N PRO A 227 7.82 4.95 -4.09
CA PRO A 227 7.73 5.62 -2.81
C PRO A 227 7.49 7.12 -2.99
N LEU A 228 6.62 7.69 -2.16
CA LEU A 228 6.44 9.13 -2.05
C LEU A 228 7.56 9.67 -1.17
N VAL A 229 8.58 10.22 -1.80
CA VAL A 229 9.72 10.82 -1.09
C VAL A 229 9.28 12.16 -0.51
N ASP A 230 9.43 12.31 0.80
CA ASP A 230 9.30 13.60 1.47
C ASP A 230 10.62 14.40 1.37
N ASP A 231 10.59 15.67 1.76
CA ASP A 231 11.76 16.56 1.68
C ASP A 231 12.94 16.13 2.60
N SER A 232 12.78 15.07 3.39
CA SER A 232 13.81 14.55 4.30
C SER A 232 14.83 13.64 3.61
N ILE A 233 14.54 13.13 2.41
CA ILE A 233 15.50 12.35 1.62
C ILE A 233 16.12 13.29 0.58
N GLU A 234 17.37 13.71 0.81
CA GLU A 234 18.13 14.58 -0.10
C GLU A 234 18.48 13.85 -1.41
N ILE A 235 17.54 13.86 -2.35
CA ILE A 235 17.88 13.63 -3.76
C ILE A 235 18.21 14.98 -4.35
N GLU A 236 19.50 15.23 -4.57
CA GLU A 236 19.94 16.41 -5.28
C GLU A 236 19.56 16.30 -6.76
N ILE A 237 18.58 17.08 -7.17
CA ILE A 237 18.24 17.26 -8.60
C ILE A 237 18.88 18.55 -9.05
N ASN A 238 19.88 18.45 -9.95
CA ASN A 238 20.47 19.63 -10.55
C ASN A 238 19.43 20.30 -11.49
N PRO A 239 19.07 21.57 -11.27
CA PRO A 239 18.12 22.26 -12.15
C PRO A 239 18.54 22.31 -13.63
N GLY A 240 19.84 22.22 -13.92
CA GLY A 240 20.39 22.16 -15.28
C GLY A 240 20.06 20.87 -16.04
N ASP A 241 19.70 19.81 -15.32
CA ASP A 241 19.34 18.51 -15.89
C ASP A 241 17.84 18.36 -16.16
N LEU A 242 17.06 19.42 -15.91
CA LEU A 242 15.62 19.45 -16.08
C LEU A 242 15.22 20.26 -17.32
N GLU A 243 14.55 19.60 -18.23
CA GLU A 243 13.88 20.23 -19.36
C GLU A 243 12.40 20.42 -19.02
N TRP A 244 11.93 21.67 -19.08
CA TRP A 244 10.56 22.03 -18.74
C TRP A 244 9.78 22.38 -19.99
N ASP A 245 8.58 21.81 -20.10
CA ASP A 245 7.60 22.14 -21.11
C ASP A 245 6.26 22.46 -20.45
N THR A 246 5.54 23.42 -21.02
CA THR A 246 4.21 23.82 -20.55
C THR A 246 3.20 23.59 -21.64
N TYR A 247 2.07 23.04 -21.26
CA TYR A 247 1.01 22.74 -22.21
C TYR A 247 -0.37 23.07 -21.64
N ARG A 248 -1.35 23.09 -22.50
CA ARG A 248 -2.74 23.32 -22.10
C ARG A 248 -3.31 22.01 -21.59
N SER A 249 -3.85 22.05 -20.36
CA SER A 249 -4.53 20.87 -19.80
C SER A 249 -5.76 20.55 -20.67
N SER A 250 -5.87 19.28 -21.10
CA SER A 250 -7.05 18.78 -21.80
C SER A 250 -8.09 18.31 -20.77
N GLY A 251 -9.25 19.00 -20.71
CA GLY A 251 -10.35 18.61 -19.84
C GLY A 251 -11.59 19.44 -20.08
N ALA A 252 -12.75 18.96 -19.62
CA ALA A 252 -14.03 19.69 -19.65
C ALA A 252 -13.97 20.91 -18.74
N GLY A 253 -13.64 22.07 -19.28
CA GLY A 253 -13.55 23.34 -18.56
C GLY A 253 -13.91 24.55 -19.41
N GLY A 254 -14.32 25.63 -18.75
CA GLY A 254 -14.72 26.88 -19.41
C GLY A 254 -13.58 27.60 -20.16
N GLN A 255 -13.86 28.78 -20.74
CA GLN A 255 -12.95 29.56 -21.62
C GLN A 255 -11.51 29.77 -21.12
N ASN A 256 -11.25 29.66 -19.80
CA ASN A 256 -9.91 29.80 -19.24
C ASN A 256 -9.02 28.57 -19.42
N VAL A 257 -9.57 27.36 -19.47
CA VAL A 257 -8.82 26.11 -19.65
C VAL A 257 -8.19 26.05 -21.05
N ASN A 258 -8.84 26.66 -22.03
CA ASN A 258 -8.36 26.69 -23.42
C ASN A 258 -7.36 27.82 -23.73
N LYS A 259 -7.12 28.73 -22.77
CA LYS A 259 -6.24 29.90 -23.00
C LYS A 259 -4.98 29.91 -22.14
N VAL A 260 -4.96 29.21 -21.01
CA VAL A 260 -3.83 29.23 -20.07
C VAL A 260 -3.12 27.89 -20.05
N GLU A 261 -1.81 27.90 -20.22
CA GLU A 261 -0.95 26.72 -20.15
C GLU A 261 -0.60 26.45 -18.69
N THR A 262 -1.50 25.73 -17.98
CA THR A 262 -1.30 25.36 -16.59
C THR A 262 -0.65 23.99 -16.43
N GLY A 263 -0.77 23.10 -17.42
CA GLY A 263 -0.10 21.81 -17.45
C GLY A 263 1.41 21.96 -17.56
N VAL A 264 2.13 21.17 -16.77
CA VAL A 264 3.58 21.19 -16.71
C VAL A 264 4.11 19.78 -17.01
N ARG A 265 5.09 19.71 -17.89
CA ARG A 265 5.87 18.51 -18.17
C ARG A 265 7.31 18.79 -17.78
N VAL A 266 7.91 17.91 -16.98
CA VAL A 266 9.33 17.92 -16.66
C VAL A 266 9.98 16.66 -17.19
N ARG A 267 11.10 16.81 -17.85
CA ARG A 267 11.96 15.72 -18.31
C ARG A 267 13.31 15.82 -17.62
N HIS A 268 13.70 14.75 -16.96
CA HIS A 268 15.04 14.63 -16.40
C HIS A 268 15.96 14.01 -17.44
N ILE A 269 16.89 14.81 -17.98
CA ILE A 269 17.74 14.45 -19.12
C ILE A 269 18.56 13.18 -18.83
N PRO A 270 19.28 13.05 -17.68
CA PRO A 270 20.14 11.89 -17.43
C PRO A 270 19.39 10.56 -17.29
N SER A 271 18.17 10.57 -16.72
CA SER A 271 17.38 9.34 -16.51
C SER A 271 16.33 9.10 -17.60
N GLY A 272 16.04 10.12 -18.44
CA GLY A 272 14.99 10.05 -19.45
C GLY A 272 13.57 10.03 -18.89
N ILE A 273 13.39 10.20 -17.58
CA ILE A 273 12.07 10.21 -16.94
C ILE A 273 11.31 11.47 -17.36
N VAL A 274 10.05 11.26 -17.73
CA VAL A 274 9.10 12.34 -18.02
C VAL A 274 7.97 12.28 -17.01
N VAL A 275 7.65 13.43 -16.41
CA VAL A 275 6.53 13.60 -15.47
C VAL A 275 5.65 14.75 -15.96
N GLU A 276 4.36 14.50 -15.98
CA GLU A 276 3.32 15.49 -16.31
C GLU A 276 2.46 15.74 -15.07
N ASN A 277 2.06 17.00 -14.88
CA ASN A 277 1.15 17.39 -13.80
C ASN A 277 0.20 18.49 -14.26
N THR A 278 -1.10 18.28 -14.01
CA THR A 278 -2.20 19.18 -14.36
C THR A 278 -3.16 19.41 -13.20
N GLU A 279 -2.80 18.99 -12.00
CA GLU A 279 -3.64 18.91 -10.80
C GLU A 279 -4.28 20.25 -10.41
N THR A 280 -3.51 21.32 -10.52
CA THR A 280 -3.98 22.64 -10.07
C THR A 280 -4.12 23.64 -11.23
N ARG A 281 -4.82 24.74 -10.97
CA ARG A 281 -4.88 25.88 -11.91
C ARG A 281 -3.64 26.79 -11.84
N SER A 282 -2.72 26.50 -10.94
CA SER A 282 -1.46 27.20 -10.73
C SER A 282 -0.33 26.42 -11.40
N GLN A 283 0.30 27.04 -12.39
CA GLN A 283 1.47 26.46 -13.05
C GLN A 283 2.64 26.21 -12.06
N LEU A 284 2.78 27.11 -11.06
CA LEU A 284 3.82 27.00 -10.04
C LEU A 284 3.61 25.75 -9.16
N ASP A 285 2.38 25.51 -8.70
CA ASP A 285 2.05 24.35 -7.86
C ASP A 285 2.21 23.05 -8.66
N ASN A 286 1.75 23.03 -9.92
CA ASN A 286 1.95 21.89 -10.82
C ASN A 286 3.45 21.61 -11.04
N ARG A 287 4.29 22.65 -11.10
CA ARG A 287 5.75 22.50 -11.20
C ARG A 287 6.36 21.88 -9.94
N GLN A 288 5.92 22.29 -8.76
CA GLN A 288 6.37 21.71 -7.49
C GLN A 288 5.93 20.25 -7.36
N ASN A 289 4.67 19.95 -7.69
CA ASN A 289 4.14 18.60 -7.68
C ASN A 289 4.87 17.69 -8.68
N ALA A 290 5.15 18.16 -9.89
CA ALA A 290 5.92 17.42 -10.87
C ALA A 290 7.35 17.12 -10.38
N LEU A 291 8.01 18.05 -9.68
CA LEU A 291 9.30 17.80 -9.03
C LEU A 291 9.21 16.74 -7.95
N ARG A 292 8.16 16.77 -7.11
CA ARG A 292 7.94 15.76 -6.07
C ARG A 292 7.80 14.36 -6.66
N ILE A 293 6.99 14.22 -7.71
CA ILE A 293 6.80 12.96 -8.42
C ILE A 293 8.11 12.50 -9.09
N LEU A 294 8.87 13.43 -9.69
CA LEU A 294 10.16 13.12 -10.28
C LEU A 294 11.17 12.62 -9.23
N LYS A 295 11.25 13.27 -8.06
CA LYS A 295 12.07 12.82 -6.93
C LYS A 295 11.71 11.40 -6.51
N SER A 296 10.42 11.08 -6.41
CA SER A 296 9.95 9.73 -6.06
C SER A 296 10.40 8.68 -7.07
N ARG A 297 10.31 8.99 -8.38
CA ARG A 297 10.78 8.07 -9.44
C ARG A 297 12.30 7.88 -9.45
N LEU A 298 13.05 8.96 -9.19
CA LEU A 298 14.50 8.89 -9.10
C LEU A 298 14.95 8.08 -7.87
N TYR A 299 14.24 8.22 -6.74
CA TYR A 299 14.49 7.41 -5.55
C TYR A 299 14.31 5.91 -5.81
N ASP A 300 13.24 5.51 -6.48
CA ASP A 300 13.01 4.10 -6.84
C ASP A 300 14.12 3.54 -7.73
N ILE A 301 14.62 4.34 -8.68
CA ILE A 301 15.75 3.94 -9.52
C ILE A 301 17.02 3.75 -8.70
N GLU A 302 17.29 4.65 -7.75
CA GLU A 302 18.48 4.55 -6.90
C GLU A 302 18.38 3.37 -5.94
N LEU A 303 17.19 3.12 -5.39
CA LEU A 303 16.91 1.96 -4.56
C LEU A 303 17.14 0.64 -5.33
N LYS A 304 16.62 0.56 -6.56
CA LYS A 304 16.85 -0.61 -7.44
C LYS A 304 18.33 -0.81 -7.76
N LYS A 305 19.06 0.26 -8.04
CA LYS A 305 20.51 0.17 -8.26
C LYS A 305 21.25 -0.35 -7.04
N ARG A 306 20.86 0.09 -5.84
CA ARG A 306 21.45 -0.42 -4.58
C ARG A 306 21.13 -1.89 -4.37
N GLN A 307 19.87 -2.28 -4.56
CA GLN A 307 19.44 -3.69 -4.47
C GLN A 307 20.11 -4.54 -5.55
N GLU A 308 20.27 -4.04 -6.78
CA GLU A 308 21.00 -4.70 -7.86
C GLU A 308 22.47 -4.91 -7.51
N LYS A 309 23.11 -3.94 -6.90
CA LYS A 309 24.50 -4.02 -6.47
C LYS A 309 24.69 -5.01 -5.32
N GLN A 310 23.76 -5.04 -4.38
CA GLN A 310 23.76 -5.97 -3.27
C GLN A 310 23.53 -7.42 -3.74
N ALA A 311 22.61 -7.65 -4.67
CA ALA A 311 22.32 -8.95 -5.22
C ALA A 311 23.35 -9.45 -6.24
N GLU A 312 24.12 -8.57 -6.92
CA GLU A 312 25.34 -8.95 -7.64
C GLU A 312 26.39 -9.50 -6.67
N LEU A 313 26.49 -8.92 -5.47
CA LEU A 313 27.33 -9.40 -4.38
C LEU A 313 26.85 -10.75 -3.81
N GLU A 314 25.54 -11.00 -3.82
CA GLU A 314 24.93 -12.22 -3.27
C GLU A 314 24.69 -13.34 -4.30
N GLY A 315 24.97 -13.09 -5.59
CA GLY A 315 24.95 -14.12 -6.64
C GLY A 315 23.58 -14.69 -7.01
N GLN A 316 22.48 -14.05 -6.58
CA GLN A 316 21.10 -14.47 -6.95
C GLN A 316 20.34 -13.31 -7.57
N LYS A 317 19.96 -13.41 -8.86
CA LYS A 317 18.97 -12.50 -9.46
C LYS A 317 18.13 -13.11 -10.56
N LYS A 318 16.81 -13.09 -10.32
CA LYS A 318 15.83 -13.04 -11.40
C LYS A 318 15.50 -11.54 -11.68
N LYS A 319 15.74 -11.09 -12.90
CA LYS A 319 15.30 -9.79 -13.37
C LYS A 319 13.77 -9.74 -13.33
N ILE A 320 13.21 -8.67 -12.76
CA ILE A 320 11.80 -8.33 -12.97
C ILE A 320 11.68 -7.90 -14.43
N GLU A 321 11.24 -8.81 -15.28
CA GLU A 321 11.01 -8.48 -16.69
C GLU A 321 9.70 -7.72 -16.85
N TRP A 322 9.76 -6.63 -17.61
CA TRP A 322 8.60 -5.87 -18.06
C TRP A 322 7.64 -6.80 -18.81
N GLY A 323 6.38 -6.91 -18.32
CA GLY A 323 5.34 -7.70 -18.97
C GLY A 323 4.89 -8.93 -18.21
N SER A 324 5.44 -9.24 -17.04
CA SER A 324 4.92 -10.33 -16.20
C SER A 324 3.56 -9.95 -15.62
N GLN A 325 2.58 -10.76 -15.95
CA GLN A 325 1.22 -10.64 -15.45
C GLN A 325 1.19 -11.09 -13.98
N ILE A 326 0.82 -10.16 -13.09
CA ILE A 326 0.76 -10.45 -11.65
C ILE A 326 -0.59 -10.97 -11.20
N ARG A 327 -1.69 -10.41 -11.74
CA ARG A 327 -3.04 -10.77 -11.32
C ARG A 327 -4.02 -10.86 -12.47
N SER A 328 -4.90 -11.87 -12.42
CA SER A 328 -5.94 -12.12 -13.41
C SER A 328 -7.32 -11.98 -12.75
N TYR A 329 -8.16 -11.13 -13.35
CA TYR A 329 -9.53 -10.89 -12.95
C TYR A 329 -10.45 -11.48 -14.02
N VAL A 330 -11.18 -12.54 -13.69
CA VAL A 330 -12.13 -13.22 -14.57
C VAL A 330 -13.54 -12.94 -14.06
N LEU A 331 -14.35 -12.25 -14.88
CA LEU A 331 -15.74 -11.95 -14.57
C LEU A 331 -16.73 -12.83 -15.35
N HIS A 332 -16.25 -13.52 -16.38
CA HIS A 332 -17.03 -14.44 -17.20
C HIS A 332 -16.13 -15.51 -17.84
N PRO A 333 -16.51 -16.82 -17.90
CA PRO A 333 -17.82 -17.38 -17.53
C PRO A 333 -18.01 -17.66 -16.03
N TYR A 334 -16.94 -17.60 -15.25
CA TYR A 334 -16.94 -17.72 -13.80
C TYR A 334 -16.32 -16.47 -13.19
N LYS A 335 -16.56 -16.26 -11.89
CA LYS A 335 -15.99 -15.12 -11.17
C LYS A 335 -14.79 -15.59 -10.36
N MET A 336 -13.62 -15.00 -10.60
CA MET A 336 -12.38 -15.32 -9.88
C MET A 336 -11.35 -14.22 -10.05
N VAL A 337 -10.69 -13.87 -8.97
CA VAL A 337 -9.44 -13.08 -8.99
C VAL A 337 -8.33 -13.97 -8.48
N LYS A 338 -7.23 -14.06 -9.23
CA LYS A 338 -6.07 -14.89 -8.90
C LYS A 338 -4.78 -14.12 -9.07
N ASP A 339 -3.95 -14.10 -8.04
CA ASP A 339 -2.57 -13.66 -8.13
C ASP A 339 -1.70 -14.82 -8.65
N LEU A 340 -0.97 -14.58 -9.72
CA LEU A 340 -0.18 -15.62 -10.40
C LEU A 340 1.17 -15.87 -9.74
N ARG A 341 1.64 -14.94 -8.89
CA ARG A 341 2.88 -15.04 -8.16
C ARG A 341 2.74 -15.90 -6.90
N THR A 342 1.65 -15.67 -6.17
CA THR A 342 1.40 -16.34 -4.89
C THR A 342 0.45 -17.51 -4.99
N GLY A 343 -0.31 -17.61 -6.09
CA GLY A 343 -1.38 -18.59 -6.26
C GLY A 343 -2.65 -18.28 -5.46
N HIS A 344 -2.67 -17.20 -4.65
CA HIS A 344 -3.85 -16.80 -3.89
C HIS A 344 -5.00 -16.44 -4.82
N GLU A 345 -6.22 -16.95 -4.53
CA GLU A 345 -7.40 -16.73 -5.35
C GLU A 345 -8.66 -16.54 -4.52
N THR A 346 -9.61 -15.77 -5.03
CA THR A 346 -10.93 -15.56 -4.43
C THR A 346 -12.02 -15.51 -5.50
N SER A 347 -13.20 -16.00 -5.15
CA SER A 347 -14.41 -15.87 -5.97
C SER A 347 -15.15 -14.54 -5.77
N ASP A 348 -14.83 -13.79 -4.71
CA ASP A 348 -15.40 -12.46 -4.44
C ASP A 348 -14.72 -11.39 -5.28
N THR A 349 -15.01 -11.41 -6.57
CA THR A 349 -14.46 -10.44 -7.52
C THR A 349 -14.97 -9.03 -7.26
N GLN A 350 -16.18 -8.89 -6.71
CA GLN A 350 -16.75 -7.58 -6.44
C GLN A 350 -16.10 -6.94 -5.22
N GLY A 351 -15.89 -7.70 -4.14
CA GLY A 351 -15.15 -7.24 -2.96
C GLY A 351 -13.76 -6.73 -3.33
N VAL A 352 -13.02 -7.49 -4.17
CA VAL A 352 -11.70 -7.07 -4.67
C VAL A 352 -11.78 -5.77 -5.47
N LEU A 353 -12.71 -5.65 -6.43
CA LEU A 353 -12.91 -4.42 -7.22
C LEU A 353 -13.40 -3.24 -6.37
N ASP A 354 -13.98 -3.51 -5.22
CA ASP A 354 -14.38 -2.51 -4.22
C ASP A 354 -13.29 -2.25 -3.16
N GLY A 355 -12.05 -2.73 -3.40
CA GLY A 355 -10.87 -2.38 -2.62
C GLY A 355 -10.47 -3.39 -1.54
N ASP A 356 -10.97 -4.61 -1.57
CA ASP A 356 -10.53 -5.68 -0.67
C ASP A 356 -9.27 -6.37 -1.24
N LEU A 357 -8.12 -5.76 -0.98
CA LEU A 357 -6.82 -6.19 -1.52
C LEU A 357 -5.85 -6.70 -0.45
N ASN A 358 -6.19 -6.53 0.83
CA ASN A 358 -5.26 -6.79 1.92
C ASN A 358 -4.72 -8.23 1.93
N ASP A 359 -5.57 -9.22 1.65
CA ASP A 359 -5.15 -10.63 1.61
C ASP A 359 -4.16 -10.91 0.49
N PHE A 360 -4.34 -10.30 -0.69
CA PHE A 360 -3.40 -10.44 -1.79
C PHE A 360 -2.04 -9.83 -1.46
N MET A 361 -2.03 -8.61 -0.90
CA MET A 361 -0.81 -7.93 -0.49
C MET A 361 -0.11 -8.69 0.63
N LYS A 362 -0.86 -9.16 1.63
CA LYS A 362 -0.36 -9.94 2.75
C LYS A 362 0.31 -11.23 2.30
N VAL A 363 -0.36 -12.04 1.47
CA VAL A 363 0.19 -13.31 0.97
C VAL A 363 1.45 -13.07 0.14
N PHE A 364 1.49 -12.00 -0.67
CA PHE A 364 2.69 -11.64 -1.42
C PHE A 364 3.86 -11.25 -0.51
N LEU A 365 3.60 -10.41 0.49
CA LEU A 365 4.64 -9.97 1.44
C LEU A 365 5.13 -11.13 2.32
N MET A 366 4.25 -12.05 2.74
CA MET A 366 4.60 -13.24 3.51
C MET A 366 5.39 -14.27 2.71
N GLY A 367 5.15 -14.39 1.41
CA GLY A 367 5.83 -15.33 0.52
C GLY A 367 7.26 -14.91 0.13
N GLY A 368 7.72 -13.73 0.56
CA GLY A 368 9.01 -13.16 0.18
C GLY A 368 9.11 -13.12 -1.35
N GLY A 369 8.51 -12.10 -2.00
CA GLY A 369 8.36 -12.04 -3.45
C GLY A 369 9.54 -12.60 -4.25
N GLU A 370 9.38 -13.84 -4.74
CA GLU A 370 10.31 -14.47 -5.69
C GLU A 370 10.17 -13.84 -7.10
#